data_89b34d64cb67fc82d84cebd484b69731
#
_entry.id   89b34d64cb67fc82d84cebd484b69731
#
_cell.length_a   1.000
_cell.length_b   1.000
_cell.length_c   1.000
_cell.angle_alpha   90.00
_cell.angle_beta   90.00
_cell.angle_gamma   90.00
#
_symmetry.space_group_name_H-M   'P 1'
#
loop_
_entity.id
_entity.type
_entity.pdbx_description
1 polymer ?
#
loop_
_entity_poly.entity_id
_entity_poly.type
_entity_poly.pdbx_seq_one_letter_code
_entity_poly.pdbx_strand_id
1 'polypeptide(L)'
;MINKTLPYFLEDRTGHYTGSDFDDIYDRLFLRVARSAERYMGQCTDSTIMIYNVGRRSSSKSDYRPFQRDPAVILQFGPQGALGNISFVGSSVSMPMNQYLKKTSMFGGSLSRKFRASDGEEYKWTYKSVQDQEWSCIDSRNYTVAHYNLRPPEKPVFSTSGNILTIYEAYANISVELLASLTIMRHIAAHNL
;
A
#
# COMPACT_ATOMS: atom_id res chain seq x y z
N MET A 1 -20.66 14.52 22.17
CA MET A 1 -19.21 14.72 21.89
C MET A 1 -18.86 13.84 20.71
N ILE A 2 -18.48 14.42 19.59
CA ILE A 2 -17.98 13.66 18.45
C ILE A 2 -16.56 13.26 18.83
N ASN A 3 -16.34 11.98 19.18
CA ASN A 3 -15.00 11.44 19.30
C ASN A 3 -14.34 11.56 17.91
N LYS A 4 -13.59 12.64 17.69
CA LYS A 4 -12.73 12.77 16.53
C LYS A 4 -11.58 11.81 16.74
N THR A 5 -11.72 10.61 16.24
CA THR A 5 -10.65 9.64 16.18
C THR A 5 -9.61 10.12 15.17
N LEU A 6 -8.35 10.00 15.54
CA LEU A 6 -7.23 10.49 14.73
C LEU A 6 -6.99 9.55 13.55
N PRO A 7 -6.67 10.05 12.35
CA PRO A 7 -6.20 9.22 11.24
C PRO A 7 -5.00 8.35 11.66
N TYR A 8 -4.78 7.26 10.96
CA TYR A 8 -3.54 6.50 11.05
C TYR A 8 -2.49 7.22 10.22
N PHE A 9 -1.36 7.54 10.82
CA PHE A 9 -0.20 8.15 10.19
C PHE A 9 0.91 7.13 10.09
N LEU A 10 0.93 6.39 8.99
CA LEU A 10 1.86 5.30 8.77
C LEU A 10 3.14 5.87 8.14
N GLU A 11 4.20 5.93 8.94
CA GLU A 11 5.50 6.36 8.47
C GLU A 11 6.10 5.29 7.56
N ASP A 12 6.41 5.65 6.30
CA ASP A 12 7.11 4.79 5.35
C ASP A 12 8.61 4.88 5.61
N ARG A 13 9.22 3.82 6.15
CA ARG A 13 10.60 3.81 6.63
C ARG A 13 11.63 4.04 5.53
N THR A 14 11.37 3.59 4.32
CA THR A 14 12.36 3.64 3.23
C THR A 14 11.95 4.51 2.06
N GLY A 15 10.67 4.76 1.86
CA GLY A 15 10.13 5.39 0.66
C GLY A 15 10.13 4.48 -0.58
N HIS A 16 10.57 3.22 -0.46
CA HIS A 16 10.61 2.27 -1.58
C HIS A 16 9.36 1.39 -1.60
N TYR A 17 8.59 1.43 -2.68
CA TYR A 17 7.36 0.64 -2.81
C TYR A 17 7.60 -0.88 -2.86
N THR A 18 8.84 -1.32 -3.06
CA THR A 18 9.20 -2.75 -3.14
C THR A 18 9.67 -3.34 -1.81
N GLY A 19 9.83 -2.53 -0.78
CA GLY A 19 10.25 -3.01 0.52
C GLY A 19 10.33 -1.88 1.54
N SER A 20 9.34 -1.82 2.44
CA SER A 20 9.29 -0.83 3.51
C SER A 20 8.40 -1.29 4.66
N ASP A 21 8.73 -0.81 5.84
CA ASP A 21 7.86 -0.87 7.00
C ASP A 21 7.02 0.42 7.09
N PHE A 22 5.74 0.26 7.39
CA PHE A 22 4.76 1.33 7.57
C PHE A 22 4.27 1.29 9.02
N ASP A 23 4.83 2.15 9.86
CA ASP A 23 4.54 2.22 11.29
C ASP A 23 3.61 3.39 11.60
N ASP A 24 2.46 3.14 12.23
CA ASP A 24 1.65 4.23 12.77
C ASP A 24 2.39 4.91 13.93
N ILE A 25 2.46 6.24 13.89
CA ILE A 25 3.17 7.04 14.91
C ILE A 25 2.60 6.86 16.34
N TYR A 26 1.41 6.29 16.46
CA TYR A 26 0.76 5.94 17.74
C TYR A 26 0.75 4.44 18.03
N ASP A 27 1.55 3.64 17.32
CA ASP A 27 1.67 2.18 17.48
C ASP A 27 0.34 1.38 17.36
N ARG A 28 -0.66 1.94 16.65
CA ARG A 28 -1.99 1.31 16.49
C ARG A 28 -2.02 0.29 15.35
N LEU A 29 -1.19 0.51 14.32
CA LEU A 29 -1.15 -0.31 13.12
C LEU A 29 0.30 -0.40 12.60
N PHE A 30 0.70 -1.61 12.22
CA PHE A 30 1.98 -1.84 11.56
C PHE A 30 1.77 -2.73 10.33
N LEU A 31 2.16 -2.23 9.17
CA LEU A 31 2.15 -2.95 7.90
C LEU A 31 3.58 -3.08 7.36
N ARG A 32 3.86 -4.18 6.67
CA ARG A 32 5.15 -4.41 6.03
C ARG A 32 4.98 -4.77 4.57
N VAL A 33 5.78 -4.14 3.73
CA VAL A 33 5.98 -4.52 2.33
C VAL A 33 7.36 -5.15 2.21
N ALA A 34 7.44 -6.37 1.67
CA ALA A 34 8.70 -7.07 1.49
C ALA A 34 8.77 -7.80 0.15
N ARG A 35 9.95 -7.88 -0.46
CA ARG A 35 10.19 -8.75 -1.61
C ARG A 35 10.29 -10.19 -1.14
N SER A 36 9.80 -11.13 -1.95
CA SER A 36 10.07 -12.54 -1.72
C SER A 36 11.56 -12.81 -1.83
N ALA A 37 12.12 -13.45 -0.80
CA ALA A 37 13.50 -13.92 -0.82
C ALA A 37 13.64 -15.29 -1.51
N GLU A 38 12.55 -15.93 -1.90
CA GLU A 38 12.56 -17.28 -2.45
C GLU A 38 13.05 -17.28 -3.89
N ARG A 39 14.29 -17.75 -4.06
CA ARG A 39 14.81 -18.20 -5.35
C ARG A 39 14.24 -19.60 -5.64
N TYR A 40 13.05 -19.69 -6.20
CA TYR A 40 12.57 -20.95 -6.73
C TYR A 40 13.39 -21.32 -7.97
N MET A 41 14.21 -22.37 -7.84
CA MET A 41 14.83 -23.16 -8.92
C MET A 41 14.95 -22.46 -10.29
N GLY A 42 15.89 -21.54 -10.43
CA GLY A 42 16.33 -21.05 -11.76
C GLY A 42 15.45 -20.00 -12.45
N GLN A 43 14.27 -19.68 -11.94
CA GLN A 43 13.48 -18.54 -12.38
C GLN A 43 13.60 -17.42 -11.35
N CYS A 44 14.15 -16.30 -11.77
CA CYS A 44 14.28 -15.11 -10.97
C CYS A 44 12.88 -14.56 -10.69
N THR A 45 12.33 -14.85 -9.50
CA THR A 45 11.02 -14.31 -9.04
C THR A 45 11.23 -12.97 -8.34
N ASP A 46 12.17 -12.14 -8.82
CA ASP A 46 12.43 -10.79 -8.27
C ASP A 46 11.22 -9.85 -8.33
N SER A 47 10.14 -10.31 -8.90
CA SER A 47 8.91 -9.57 -9.14
C SER A 47 7.80 -9.79 -8.10
N THR A 48 8.03 -10.61 -7.06
CA THR A 48 7.00 -10.87 -6.05
C THR A 48 7.17 -9.96 -4.84
N ILE A 49 6.12 -9.22 -4.50
CA ILE A 49 6.03 -8.37 -3.31
C ILE A 49 4.94 -8.93 -2.40
N MET A 50 5.25 -9.03 -1.11
CA MET A 50 4.34 -9.49 -0.08
C MET A 50 3.98 -8.35 0.86
N ILE A 51 2.72 -8.26 1.24
CA ILE A 51 2.23 -7.28 2.20
C ILE A 51 1.70 -8.01 3.42
N TYR A 52 2.20 -7.63 4.58
CA TYR A 52 1.86 -8.22 5.87
C TYR A 52 1.11 -7.23 6.74
N ASN A 53 0.06 -7.70 7.38
CA ASN A 53 -0.54 -6.99 8.51
C ASN A 53 0.07 -7.55 9.79
N VAL A 54 0.92 -6.77 10.42
CA VAL A 54 1.63 -7.18 11.64
C VAL A 54 0.82 -6.85 12.90
N GLY A 55 -0.20 -6.00 12.76
CA GLY A 55 -1.00 -5.54 13.88
C GLY A 55 -0.26 -4.50 14.72
N ARG A 56 -0.50 -4.47 16.04
CA ARG A 56 0.22 -3.60 16.96
C ARG A 56 1.65 -4.09 17.16
N ARG A 57 2.59 -3.16 17.22
CA ARG A 57 3.95 -3.47 17.61
C ARG A 57 3.94 -3.86 19.09
N SER A 58 4.25 -5.13 19.41
CA SER A 58 4.43 -5.55 20.80
C SER A 58 5.67 -4.86 21.36
N SER A 59 5.52 -4.14 22.45
CA SER A 59 6.61 -3.48 23.17
C SER A 59 7.57 -4.47 23.88
N SER A 60 7.32 -5.76 23.79
CA SER A 60 8.15 -6.80 24.37
C SER A 60 9.43 -6.98 23.56
N LYS A 61 10.54 -6.51 24.10
CA LYS A 61 11.91 -6.59 23.57
C LYS A 61 12.44 -8.03 23.39
N SER A 62 11.65 -9.07 23.64
CA SER A 62 12.12 -10.46 23.70
C SER A 62 11.74 -11.34 22.51
N ASP A 63 10.91 -10.89 21.59
CA ASP A 63 10.50 -11.74 20.46
C ASP A 63 11.32 -11.46 19.19
N TYR A 64 12.61 -11.85 19.21
CA TYR A 64 13.39 -12.17 18.01
C TYR A 64 12.89 -13.50 17.38
N ARG A 65 11.59 -13.74 17.35
CA ARG A 65 11.06 -14.83 16.53
C ARG A 65 11.13 -14.38 15.09
N PRO A 66 11.69 -15.20 14.17
CA PRO A 66 11.64 -14.90 12.76
C PRO A 66 10.17 -14.66 12.39
N PHE A 67 9.95 -13.63 11.58
CA PHE A 67 8.62 -13.16 11.18
C PHE A 67 7.91 -14.28 10.38
N GLN A 68 7.19 -15.13 11.12
CA GLN A 68 6.48 -16.31 10.59
C GLN A 68 4.99 -16.02 10.46
N ARG A 69 4.64 -14.94 9.76
CA ARG A 69 3.23 -14.67 9.44
C ARG A 69 3.02 -14.84 7.96
N ASP A 70 1.89 -15.43 7.58
CA ASP A 70 1.49 -15.46 6.19
C ASP A 70 1.23 -14.04 5.70
N PRO A 71 1.60 -13.71 4.45
CA PRO A 71 1.27 -12.42 3.87
C PRO A 71 -0.25 -12.28 3.75
N ALA A 72 -0.76 -11.08 3.97
CA ALA A 72 -2.17 -10.77 3.72
C ALA A 72 -2.44 -10.64 2.22
N VAL A 73 -1.47 -10.07 1.49
CA VAL A 73 -1.54 -9.87 0.04
C VAL A 73 -0.21 -10.24 -0.61
N ILE A 74 -0.30 -10.90 -1.78
CA ILE A 74 0.83 -11.22 -2.65
C ILE A 74 0.62 -10.50 -3.98
N LEU A 75 1.61 -9.72 -4.40
CA LEU A 75 1.67 -9.02 -5.68
C LEU A 75 2.74 -9.69 -6.54
N GLN A 76 2.34 -10.34 -7.63
CA GLN A 76 3.23 -10.99 -8.59
C GLN A 76 3.27 -10.15 -9.86
N PHE A 77 4.36 -9.45 -10.09
CA PHE A 77 4.56 -8.67 -11.31
C PHE A 77 5.10 -9.55 -12.43
N GLY A 78 4.76 -9.20 -13.66
CA GLY A 78 5.25 -9.89 -14.83
C GLY A 78 6.68 -9.49 -15.22
N PRO A 79 7.25 -10.13 -16.25
CA PRO A 79 8.58 -9.79 -16.76
C PRO A 79 8.62 -8.34 -17.24
N GLN A 80 9.81 -7.72 -17.15
CA GLN A 80 10.05 -6.31 -17.56
C GLN A 80 9.16 -5.29 -16.84
N GLY A 81 8.67 -5.62 -15.64
CA GLY A 81 7.80 -4.74 -14.86
C GLY A 81 6.33 -4.74 -15.29
N ALA A 82 5.90 -5.64 -16.15
CA ALA A 82 4.49 -5.75 -16.52
C ALA A 82 3.60 -6.05 -15.31
N LEU A 83 2.32 -5.62 -15.39
CA LEU A 83 1.33 -5.99 -14.38
C LEU A 83 1.05 -7.50 -14.46
N GLY A 84 0.99 -8.14 -13.30
CA GLY A 84 0.66 -9.54 -13.16
C GLY A 84 -0.57 -9.74 -12.29
N ASN A 85 -0.46 -10.56 -11.22
CA ASN A 85 -1.59 -10.95 -10.38
C ASN A 85 -1.48 -10.37 -8.97
N ILE A 86 -2.63 -10.08 -8.37
CA ILE A 86 -2.81 -9.81 -6.94
C ILE A 86 -3.58 -10.97 -6.32
N SER A 87 -3.10 -11.44 -5.16
CA SER A 87 -3.76 -12.52 -4.41
C SER A 87 -3.97 -12.08 -2.96
N PHE A 88 -5.19 -12.21 -2.48
CA PHE A 88 -5.58 -11.98 -1.08
C PHE A 88 -5.63 -13.33 -0.37
N VAL A 89 -4.64 -13.59 0.49
CA VAL A 89 -4.43 -14.93 1.09
C VAL A 89 -5.60 -15.34 1.96
N GLY A 90 -6.14 -14.43 2.78
CA GLY A 90 -7.25 -14.73 3.70
C GLY A 90 -8.58 -15.11 3.03
N SER A 91 -8.83 -14.61 1.82
CA SER A 91 -10.05 -14.91 1.05
C SER A 91 -9.83 -15.91 -0.10
N SER A 92 -8.57 -16.31 -0.32
CA SER A 92 -8.15 -17.15 -1.47
C SER A 92 -8.55 -16.55 -2.83
N VAL A 93 -8.73 -15.23 -2.90
CA VAL A 93 -9.07 -14.51 -4.13
C VAL A 93 -7.78 -14.13 -4.85
N SER A 94 -7.68 -14.50 -6.13
CA SER A 94 -6.59 -14.10 -7.02
C SER A 94 -7.15 -13.57 -8.33
N MET A 95 -6.59 -12.46 -8.81
CA MET A 95 -7.01 -11.86 -10.07
C MET A 95 -5.89 -11.04 -10.71
N PRO A 96 -5.95 -10.76 -12.02
CA PRO A 96 -5.03 -9.84 -12.68
C PRO A 96 -5.10 -8.43 -12.07
N MET A 97 -3.94 -7.79 -11.87
CA MET A 97 -3.88 -6.43 -11.31
C MET A 97 -4.64 -5.39 -12.15
N ASN A 98 -4.69 -5.56 -13.48
CA ASN A 98 -5.45 -4.66 -14.36
C ASN A 98 -6.97 -4.83 -14.22
N GLN A 99 -7.46 -5.97 -13.74
CA GLN A 99 -8.87 -6.18 -13.36
C GLN A 99 -9.17 -5.62 -11.97
N TYR A 100 -8.20 -5.73 -11.05
CA TYR A 100 -8.32 -5.15 -9.71
C TYR A 100 -8.26 -3.62 -9.75
N LEU A 101 -7.27 -3.05 -10.45
CA LEU A 101 -7.08 -1.60 -10.61
C LEU A 101 -7.44 -1.16 -12.02
N LYS A 102 -8.68 -0.72 -12.20
CA LYS A 102 -9.25 -0.33 -13.51
C LYS A 102 -8.90 1.13 -13.84
N LYS A 103 -8.48 1.38 -15.09
CA LYS A 103 -8.31 2.76 -15.61
C LYS A 103 -9.64 3.52 -15.54
N THR A 104 -9.60 4.77 -15.09
CA THR A 104 -10.78 5.66 -15.04
C THR A 104 -10.87 6.58 -16.24
N SER A 105 -9.79 6.72 -17.04
CA SER A 105 -9.73 7.55 -18.23
C SER A 105 -9.26 6.73 -19.43
N MET A 106 -9.87 6.97 -20.57
CA MET A 106 -9.46 6.41 -21.86
C MET A 106 -8.26 7.18 -22.47
N PHE A 107 -7.96 8.37 -21.96
CA PHE A 107 -6.81 9.15 -22.44
C PHE A 107 -5.50 8.56 -21.90
N GLY A 108 -4.53 8.35 -22.77
CA GLY A 108 -3.21 7.87 -22.42
C GLY A 108 -2.52 8.78 -21.39
N GLY A 109 -1.73 8.17 -20.49
CA GLY A 109 -0.95 8.90 -19.47
C GLY A 109 -1.66 9.18 -18.16
N SER A 110 -2.98 8.96 -18.03
CA SER A 110 -3.66 9.12 -16.75
C SER A 110 -3.28 8.01 -15.78
N LEU A 111 -2.71 8.40 -14.62
CA LEU A 111 -2.41 7.50 -13.50
C LEU A 111 -3.60 7.29 -12.56
N SER A 112 -4.82 7.66 -12.99
CA SER A 112 -6.03 7.48 -12.18
C SER A 112 -6.59 6.07 -12.35
N ARG A 113 -6.77 5.35 -11.24
CA ARG A 113 -7.30 3.97 -11.20
C ARG A 113 -8.32 3.83 -10.08
N LYS A 114 -9.27 2.95 -10.31
CA LYS A 114 -10.26 2.58 -9.31
C LYS A 114 -10.21 1.09 -8.97
N PHE A 115 -10.53 0.75 -7.73
CA PHE A 115 -10.62 -0.63 -7.25
C PHE A 115 -11.83 -0.78 -6.33
N ARG A 116 -12.27 -2.01 -6.17
CA ARG A 116 -13.28 -2.38 -5.18
C ARG A 116 -12.58 -3.12 -4.04
N ALA A 117 -12.80 -2.67 -2.81
CA ALA A 117 -12.25 -3.31 -1.62
C ALA A 117 -13.20 -4.39 -1.07
N SER A 118 -12.74 -5.09 -0.03
CA SER A 118 -13.49 -6.18 0.62
C SER A 118 -14.76 -5.74 1.32
N ASP A 119 -14.89 -4.45 1.66
CA ASP A 119 -16.12 -3.84 2.18
C ASP A 119 -17.21 -3.64 1.10
N GLY A 120 -16.89 -3.95 -0.17
CA GLY A 120 -17.80 -3.83 -1.31
C GLY A 120 -17.83 -2.44 -1.95
N GLU A 121 -17.17 -1.45 -1.36
CA GLU A 121 -17.13 -0.08 -1.85
C GLU A 121 -16.06 0.13 -2.93
N GLU A 122 -16.24 1.16 -3.76
CA GLU A 122 -15.31 1.54 -4.81
C GLU A 122 -14.47 2.74 -4.38
N TYR A 123 -13.15 2.65 -4.58
CA TYR A 123 -12.16 3.64 -4.24
C TYR A 123 -11.36 4.03 -5.47
N LYS A 124 -10.88 5.29 -5.51
CA LYS A 124 -10.11 5.80 -6.63
C LYS A 124 -8.82 6.46 -6.17
N TRP A 125 -7.68 5.98 -6.67
CA TRP A 125 -6.39 6.65 -6.57
C TRP A 125 -6.20 7.65 -7.70
N THR A 126 -5.61 8.79 -7.36
CA THR A 126 -5.18 9.85 -8.30
C THR A 126 -3.79 10.31 -7.95
N TYR A 127 -3.00 10.67 -8.96
CA TYR A 127 -1.63 11.14 -8.83
C TYR A 127 -1.57 12.67 -8.88
N LYS A 128 -0.94 13.30 -7.88
CA LYS A 128 -0.72 14.76 -7.78
C LYS A 128 -1.97 15.61 -8.08
N SER A 129 -3.14 15.10 -7.69
CA SER A 129 -4.41 15.84 -7.86
C SER A 129 -4.69 16.84 -6.74
N VAL A 130 -4.01 16.71 -5.60
CA VAL A 130 -4.10 17.58 -4.44
C VAL A 130 -2.70 18.09 -4.12
N GLN A 131 -2.60 19.37 -3.77
CA GLN A 131 -1.33 19.99 -3.39
C GLN A 131 -0.71 19.22 -2.20
N ASP A 132 0.60 19.06 -2.22
CA ASP A 132 1.40 18.36 -1.20
C ASP A 132 1.05 16.87 -1.02
N GLN A 133 0.25 16.27 -1.90
CA GLN A 133 -0.04 14.85 -1.93
C GLN A 133 0.46 14.23 -3.23
N GLU A 134 1.33 13.24 -3.13
CA GLU A 134 1.76 12.48 -4.32
C GLU A 134 0.61 11.58 -4.81
N TRP A 135 -0.05 10.89 -3.89
CA TRP A 135 -1.19 10.03 -4.17
C TRP A 135 -2.36 10.38 -3.25
N SER A 136 -3.55 10.48 -3.80
CA SER A 136 -4.80 10.71 -3.06
C SER A 136 -5.80 9.62 -3.40
N CYS A 137 -6.43 9.03 -2.40
CA CYS A 137 -7.51 8.06 -2.52
C CYS A 137 -8.81 8.64 -2.01
N ILE A 138 -9.87 8.51 -2.81
CA ILE A 138 -11.22 8.95 -2.46
C ILE A 138 -12.22 7.80 -2.62
N ASP A 139 -13.32 7.86 -1.88
CA ASP A 139 -14.47 6.98 -2.04
C ASP A 139 -15.41 7.44 -3.18
N SER A 140 -16.51 6.70 -3.39
CA SER A 140 -17.53 7.01 -4.40
C SER A 140 -18.26 8.33 -4.16
N ARG A 141 -18.22 8.87 -2.92
CA ARG A 141 -18.82 10.16 -2.51
C ARG A 141 -17.81 11.30 -2.54
N ASN A 142 -16.59 11.06 -3.04
CA ASN A 142 -15.46 11.99 -3.05
C ASN A 142 -14.90 12.37 -1.67
N TYR A 143 -15.16 11.58 -0.62
CA TYR A 143 -14.46 11.77 0.64
C TYR A 143 -13.04 11.19 0.57
N THR A 144 -12.09 11.91 1.17
CA THR A 144 -10.71 11.43 1.27
C THR A 144 -10.64 10.22 2.19
N VAL A 145 -10.10 9.12 1.67
CA VAL A 145 -9.92 7.83 2.34
C VAL A 145 -8.50 7.68 2.85
N ALA A 146 -7.55 8.01 1.99
CA ALA A 146 -6.13 7.95 2.29
C ALA A 146 -5.35 8.91 1.39
N HIS A 147 -4.15 9.26 1.79
CA HIS A 147 -3.19 9.95 0.93
C HIS A 147 -1.76 9.57 1.29
N TYR A 148 -0.87 9.65 0.31
CA TYR A 148 0.55 9.37 0.49
C TYR A 148 1.37 10.59 0.05
N ASN A 149 2.29 11.00 0.92
CA ASN A 149 3.14 12.15 0.71
C ASN A 149 4.60 11.67 0.66
N LEU A 150 5.27 11.90 -0.46
CA LEU A 150 6.71 11.77 -0.56
C LEU A 150 7.34 13.09 -0.17
N ARG A 151 8.03 13.14 0.97
CA ARG A 151 8.71 14.36 1.43
C ARG A 151 10.21 14.30 1.10
N PRO A 152 10.82 15.46 0.80
CA PRO A 152 12.26 15.52 0.68
C PRO A 152 12.95 15.05 1.97
N PRO A 153 14.06 14.30 1.86
CA PRO A 153 14.81 13.80 3.03
C PRO A 153 15.25 14.90 4.01
N GLU A 154 15.42 16.14 3.50
CA GLU A 154 15.83 17.31 4.30
C GLU A 154 14.71 17.82 5.22
N LYS A 155 13.49 17.34 5.05
CA LYS A 155 12.34 17.77 5.85
C LYS A 155 11.60 16.57 6.47
N PRO A 156 12.28 15.73 7.26
CA PRO A 156 11.60 14.62 7.92
C PRO A 156 10.58 15.19 8.93
N VAL A 157 9.38 14.62 8.94
CA VAL A 157 8.34 15.00 9.93
C VAL A 157 8.52 14.23 11.22
N PHE A 158 8.92 12.97 11.10
CA PHE A 158 9.17 12.07 12.22
C PHE A 158 10.55 11.49 12.03
N SER A 159 11.58 12.00 12.46
CA SER A 159 12.98 11.51 12.54
C SER A 159 13.45 10.38 11.58
N THR A 160 12.67 10.01 10.55
CA THR A 160 13.01 8.97 9.55
C THR A 160 12.96 9.51 8.12
N SER A 161 12.23 8.84 7.19
CA SER A 161 12.18 9.24 5.77
C SER A 161 11.32 10.47 5.50
N GLY A 162 10.38 10.79 6.39
CA GLY A 162 9.37 11.83 6.19
C GLY A 162 8.26 11.44 5.21
N ASN A 163 8.26 10.22 4.68
CA ASN A 163 7.17 9.73 3.82
C ASN A 163 6.05 9.16 4.70
N ILE A 164 4.82 9.52 4.41
CA ILE A 164 3.66 9.12 5.23
C ILE A 164 2.52 8.65 4.35
N LEU A 165 1.98 7.48 4.69
CA LEU A 165 0.65 7.05 4.27
C LEU A 165 -0.34 7.38 5.38
N THR A 166 -1.21 8.35 5.13
CA THR A 166 -2.32 8.69 6.03
C THR A 166 -3.55 7.91 5.62
N ILE A 167 -4.17 7.21 6.57
CA ILE A 167 -5.44 6.48 6.37
C ILE A 167 -6.46 7.04 7.37
N TYR A 168 -7.59 7.54 6.88
CA TYR A 168 -8.64 8.01 7.76
C TYR A 168 -9.30 6.84 8.48
N GLU A 169 -9.62 7.02 9.76
CA GLU A 169 -10.00 5.93 10.66
C GLU A 169 -11.19 5.09 10.19
N ALA A 170 -12.18 5.72 9.56
CA ALA A 170 -13.34 5.02 9.02
C ALA A 170 -12.96 3.92 8.00
N TYR A 171 -11.74 3.96 7.47
CA TYR A 171 -11.23 3.05 6.44
C TYR A 171 -10.07 2.16 6.94
N ALA A 172 -9.86 2.09 8.25
CA ALA A 172 -8.79 1.28 8.85
C ALA A 172 -8.92 -0.21 8.53
N ASN A 173 -10.15 -0.71 8.38
CA ASN A 173 -10.46 -2.10 8.05
C ASN A 173 -9.93 -2.53 6.67
N ILE A 174 -9.75 -1.60 5.73
CA ILE A 174 -9.19 -1.84 4.38
C ILE A 174 -7.74 -1.35 4.24
N SER A 175 -7.04 -1.08 5.33
CA SER A 175 -5.67 -0.54 5.32
C SER A 175 -4.69 -1.37 4.50
N VAL A 176 -4.79 -2.70 4.55
CA VAL A 176 -3.97 -3.62 3.76
C VAL A 176 -4.24 -3.46 2.26
N GLU A 177 -5.50 -3.33 1.87
CA GLU A 177 -5.91 -3.14 0.47
C GLU A 177 -5.50 -1.76 -0.05
N LEU A 178 -5.59 -0.73 0.80
CA LEU A 178 -5.09 0.61 0.48
C LEU A 178 -3.58 0.58 0.22
N LEU A 179 -2.80 -0.10 1.07
CA LEU A 179 -1.36 -0.23 0.86
C LEU A 179 -1.04 -1.08 -0.37
N ALA A 180 -1.77 -2.18 -0.61
CA ALA A 180 -1.58 -3.04 -1.78
C ALA A 180 -1.87 -2.29 -3.08
N SER A 181 -3.00 -1.59 -3.15
CA SER A 181 -3.38 -0.79 -4.32
C SER A 181 -2.40 0.37 -4.55
N LEU A 182 -1.96 1.08 -3.49
CA LEU A 182 -0.93 2.12 -3.59
C LEU A 182 0.40 1.55 -4.13
N THR A 183 0.82 0.38 -3.65
CA THR A 183 2.04 -0.30 -4.13
C THR A 183 1.96 -0.56 -5.64
N ILE A 184 0.82 -1.05 -6.13
CA ILE A 184 0.59 -1.25 -7.57
C ILE A 184 0.58 0.09 -8.32
N MET A 185 -0.07 1.13 -7.77
CA MET A 185 -0.09 2.47 -8.40
C MET A 185 1.31 3.05 -8.54
N ARG A 186 2.15 2.91 -7.53
CA ARG A 186 3.55 3.36 -7.56
C ARG A 186 4.37 2.55 -8.56
N HIS A 187 4.12 1.25 -8.67
CA HIS A 187 4.72 0.41 -9.71
C HIS A 187 4.32 0.86 -11.12
N ILE A 188 3.02 1.11 -11.36
CA ILE A 188 2.50 1.63 -12.63
C ILE A 188 3.20 2.94 -13.01
N ALA A 189 3.36 3.87 -12.06
CA ALA A 189 4.04 5.13 -12.29
C ALA A 189 5.54 4.94 -12.60
N ALA A 190 6.22 4.04 -11.88
CA ALA A 190 7.64 3.77 -12.07
C ALA A 190 7.96 3.13 -13.43
N HIS A 191 7.02 2.37 -14.00
CA HIS A 191 7.19 1.65 -15.28
C HIS A 191 6.38 2.25 -16.45
N ASN A 192 5.71 3.39 -16.26
CA ASN A 192 4.89 4.09 -17.26
C ASN A 192 3.81 3.19 -17.93
N LEU A 193 3.04 2.42 -17.12
CA LEU A 193 2.05 1.44 -17.56
C LEU A 193 0.61 2.03 -17.68
#